data_4041f368ea68054d438dc6fa824b4964
#
_entry.id   4041f368ea68054d438dc6fa824b4964
#
_cell.length_a   1.000
_cell.length_b   1.000
_cell.length_c   1.000
_cell.angle_alpha   90.00
_cell.angle_beta   90.00
_cell.angle_gamma   90.00
#
_symmetry.space_group_name_H-M   'P 1'
#
loop_
_entity.id
_entity.type
_entity.pdbx_description
1 polymer ?
#
loop_
_entity_poly.entity_id
_entity_poly.type
_entity_poly.pdbx_seq_one_letter_code
_entity_poly.pdbx_strand_id
1 'polypeptide(L)'
;KAKTEKGQLIFNEKVLAEVNTPESNMINRYLLLQKRQSQVESWMKVVTREGRVHGRVRTNGTVTGRMTHSSPNMAQVPAVNVPFGRECRECWTVDEGNVLVGADASGLELRMLAHYMDDDEYTYEVLSGDIHTANQKAAGLTTRDQAKTFIYAFLYGAGPTKIGQIVGGSHQLGTELIEEFLENTPALRKLRQRIEAKAETKLLDGLDGRKLTVRSKHSSLNTLLQGAGAIVMKEALVILDRALQTHKLPYKFVANVHDEWQIEVPEWAGEAVGYQAVYAIREAGKTLGLNCPLDGEFKIGKTWADTH
;
A
#
# COMPACT_ATOMS: atom_id res chain seq x y z
N LYS A 1 -9.16 -20.81 -21.47
CA LYS A 1 -7.77 -20.42 -21.86
C LYS A 1 -7.80 -18.93 -22.19
N ALA A 2 -7.04 -18.13 -21.45
CA ALA A 2 -6.96 -16.69 -21.66
C ALA A 2 -6.27 -16.38 -23.00
N LYS A 3 -6.87 -15.50 -23.80
CA LYS A 3 -6.31 -15.06 -25.09
C LYS A 3 -6.16 -13.54 -25.10
N THR A 4 -5.18 -13.04 -25.84
CA THR A 4 -5.04 -11.62 -26.18
C THR A 4 -6.18 -11.17 -27.08
N GLU A 5 -6.37 -9.85 -27.24
CA GLU A 5 -7.32 -9.28 -28.21
C GLU A 5 -7.10 -9.78 -29.66
N LYS A 6 -5.86 -10.19 -29.99
CA LYS A 6 -5.48 -10.78 -31.28
C LYS A 6 -5.65 -12.30 -31.34
N GLY A 7 -6.28 -12.93 -30.32
CA GLY A 7 -6.58 -14.36 -30.28
C GLY A 7 -5.41 -15.28 -29.90
N GLN A 8 -4.24 -14.71 -29.56
CA GLN A 8 -3.08 -15.49 -29.11
C GLN A 8 -3.26 -15.96 -27.67
N LEU A 9 -2.80 -17.17 -27.35
CA LEU A 9 -2.80 -17.67 -25.98
C LEU A 9 -1.90 -16.79 -25.07
N ILE A 10 -2.43 -16.41 -23.93
CA ILE A 10 -1.65 -15.70 -22.91
C ILE A 10 -0.87 -16.75 -22.10
N PHE A 11 0.44 -16.62 -22.08
CA PHE A 11 1.33 -17.36 -21.21
C PHE A 11 1.94 -16.38 -20.19
N ASN A 12 1.41 -16.37 -18.99
CA ASN A 12 1.95 -15.60 -17.86
C ASN A 12 1.92 -16.44 -16.59
N GLU A 13 2.55 -15.94 -15.53
CA GLU A 13 2.66 -16.62 -14.23
C GLU A 13 1.30 -17.14 -13.72
N LYS A 14 0.22 -16.35 -13.89
CA LYS A 14 -1.13 -16.71 -13.44
C LYS A 14 -1.69 -17.90 -14.22
N VAL A 15 -1.64 -17.84 -15.56
CA VAL A 15 -2.15 -18.91 -16.42
C VAL A 15 -1.37 -20.21 -16.22
N LEU A 16 -0.06 -20.11 -16.07
CA LEU A 16 0.79 -21.28 -15.82
C LEU A 16 0.51 -21.90 -14.43
N ALA A 17 0.22 -21.08 -13.43
CA ALA A 17 -0.19 -21.56 -12.11
C ALA A 17 -1.57 -22.27 -12.14
N GLU A 18 -2.53 -21.78 -12.96
CA GLU A 18 -3.83 -22.43 -13.16
C GLU A 18 -3.69 -23.79 -13.88
N VAL A 19 -2.73 -23.95 -14.79
CA VAL A 19 -2.44 -25.21 -15.47
C VAL A 19 -1.89 -26.27 -14.50
N ASN A 20 -1.03 -25.87 -13.58
CA ASN A 20 -0.50 -26.63 -12.45
C ASN A 20 0.05 -28.06 -12.83
N THR A 21 0.82 -28.15 -13.91
CA THR A 21 1.60 -29.34 -14.24
C THR A 21 3.06 -29.17 -13.83
N PRO A 22 3.84 -30.24 -13.70
CA PRO A 22 5.28 -30.14 -13.41
C PRO A 22 6.01 -29.18 -14.35
N GLU A 23 5.68 -29.22 -15.64
CA GLU A 23 6.30 -28.37 -16.66
C GLU A 23 5.89 -26.90 -16.47
N SER A 24 4.59 -26.62 -16.24
CA SER A 24 4.11 -25.25 -16.02
C SER A 24 4.72 -24.65 -14.74
N ASN A 25 4.87 -25.44 -13.71
CA ASN A 25 5.50 -25.02 -12.45
C ASN A 25 7.00 -24.74 -12.63
N MET A 26 7.69 -25.54 -13.44
CA MET A 26 9.10 -25.30 -13.81
C MET A 26 9.26 -23.99 -14.61
N ILE A 27 8.39 -23.76 -15.57
CA ILE A 27 8.38 -22.51 -16.36
C ILE A 27 8.11 -21.31 -15.46
N ASN A 28 7.14 -21.40 -14.56
CA ASN A 28 6.84 -20.33 -13.58
C ASN A 28 8.05 -20.01 -12.70
N ARG A 29 8.74 -21.03 -12.21
CA ARG A 29 9.97 -20.85 -11.44
C ARG A 29 11.08 -20.18 -12.25
N TYR A 30 11.25 -20.58 -13.50
CA TYR A 30 12.23 -19.96 -14.41
C TYR A 30 11.91 -18.47 -14.64
N LEU A 31 10.64 -18.13 -14.94
CA LEU A 31 10.22 -16.75 -15.15
C LEU A 31 10.42 -15.89 -13.91
N LEU A 32 10.12 -16.43 -12.73
CA LEU A 32 10.36 -15.75 -11.46
C LEU A 32 11.86 -15.46 -11.26
N LEU A 33 12.73 -16.45 -11.44
CA LEU A 33 14.18 -16.29 -11.30
C LEU A 33 14.73 -15.27 -12.29
N GLN A 34 14.33 -15.36 -13.56
CA GLN A 34 14.70 -14.41 -14.60
C GLN A 34 14.28 -12.98 -14.24
N LYS A 35 13.06 -12.80 -13.71
CA LYS A 35 12.57 -11.51 -13.25
C LYS A 35 13.42 -10.94 -12.11
N ARG A 36 13.78 -11.77 -11.12
CA ARG A 36 14.62 -11.35 -9.98
C ARG A 36 16.03 -11.01 -10.43
N GLN A 37 16.63 -11.86 -11.26
CA GLN A 37 17.94 -11.59 -11.86
C GLN A 37 17.95 -10.25 -12.60
N SER A 38 16.97 -10.02 -13.49
CA SER A 38 16.86 -8.75 -14.24
C SER A 38 16.69 -7.53 -13.33
N GLN A 39 15.96 -7.67 -12.22
CA GLN A 39 15.85 -6.61 -11.22
C GLN A 39 17.20 -6.27 -10.60
N VAL A 40 17.90 -7.26 -10.06
CA VAL A 40 19.22 -7.07 -9.42
C VAL A 40 20.23 -6.51 -10.42
N GLU A 41 20.30 -7.04 -11.63
CA GLU A 41 21.18 -6.52 -12.69
C GLU A 41 20.85 -5.05 -13.03
N SER A 42 19.57 -4.67 -13.01
CA SER A 42 19.17 -3.27 -13.25
C SER A 42 19.66 -2.33 -12.14
N TRP A 43 19.70 -2.80 -10.89
CA TRP A 43 20.22 -2.03 -9.76
C TRP A 43 21.75 -1.90 -9.85
N MET A 44 22.45 -3.01 -10.12
CA MET A 44 23.90 -3.03 -10.27
C MET A 44 24.41 -2.05 -11.33
N LYS A 45 23.66 -1.88 -12.43
CA LYS A 45 24.02 -0.95 -13.53
C LYS A 45 24.02 0.53 -13.12
N VAL A 46 23.36 0.89 -12.03
CA VAL A 46 23.19 2.29 -11.59
C VAL A 46 23.84 2.58 -10.24
N VAL A 47 24.58 1.63 -9.68
CA VAL A 47 25.36 1.83 -8.45
C VAL A 47 26.46 2.85 -8.72
N THR A 48 26.58 3.87 -7.88
CA THR A 48 27.66 4.86 -7.94
C THR A 48 28.98 4.30 -7.40
N ARG A 49 30.06 5.06 -7.54
CA ARG A 49 31.39 4.67 -6.99
C ARG A 49 31.37 4.53 -5.47
N GLU A 50 30.50 5.30 -4.81
CA GLU A 50 30.28 5.29 -3.35
C GLU A 50 29.35 4.13 -2.91
N GLY A 51 28.95 3.23 -3.81
CA GLY A 51 28.05 2.11 -3.51
C GLY A 51 26.59 2.50 -3.35
N ARG A 52 26.19 3.71 -3.76
CA ARG A 52 24.82 4.21 -3.66
C ARG A 52 24.03 4.08 -4.95
N VAL A 53 22.71 3.92 -4.79
CA VAL A 53 21.75 3.95 -5.90
C VAL A 53 20.81 5.14 -5.70
N HIS A 54 20.73 6.02 -6.72
CA HIS A 54 19.88 7.20 -6.70
C HIS A 54 18.72 7.02 -7.70
N GLY A 55 17.58 6.57 -7.20
CA GLY A 55 16.34 6.49 -7.99
C GLY A 55 15.74 7.88 -8.26
N ARG A 56 14.96 7.97 -9.34
CA ARG A 56 14.18 9.18 -9.64
C ARG A 56 12.80 9.06 -9.02
N VAL A 57 12.38 10.09 -8.29
CA VAL A 57 11.05 10.18 -7.67
C VAL A 57 10.30 11.37 -8.25
N ARG A 58 9.09 11.13 -8.76
CA ARG A 58 8.12 12.18 -9.06
C ARG A 58 7.16 12.27 -7.88
N THR A 59 7.19 13.37 -7.17
CA THR A 59 6.40 13.55 -5.93
C THR A 59 4.89 13.56 -6.15
N ASN A 60 4.43 13.83 -7.36
CA ASN A 60 3.02 13.82 -7.76
C ASN A 60 2.85 13.07 -9.10
N GLY A 61 3.21 11.77 -9.10
CA GLY A 61 3.32 10.96 -10.32
C GLY A 61 2.04 10.21 -10.71
N THR A 62 1.04 10.13 -9.82
CA THR A 62 -0.22 9.41 -10.05
C THR A 62 -1.43 10.34 -9.92
N VAL A 63 -2.60 9.92 -10.40
CA VAL A 63 -3.88 10.65 -10.23
C VAL A 63 -4.28 10.80 -8.76
N THR A 64 -3.81 9.91 -7.89
CA THR A 64 -4.04 9.97 -6.44
C THR A 64 -3.02 10.84 -5.71
N GLY A 65 -2.03 11.39 -6.41
CA GLY A 65 -0.94 12.15 -5.81
C GLY A 65 0.15 11.29 -5.15
N ARG A 66 0.11 9.95 -5.24
CA ARG A 66 1.21 9.10 -4.79
C ARG A 66 2.47 9.38 -5.60
N MET A 67 3.62 9.20 -4.96
CA MET A 67 4.92 9.28 -5.63
C MET A 67 5.09 8.13 -6.62
N THR A 68 5.79 8.38 -7.72
CA THR A 68 6.24 7.32 -8.65
C THR A 68 7.75 7.27 -8.70
N HIS A 69 8.26 6.05 -8.87
CA HIS A 69 9.69 5.76 -8.85
C HIS A 69 10.15 5.23 -10.20
N SER A 70 11.36 5.59 -10.60
CA SER A 70 12.00 5.10 -11.83
C SER A 70 13.52 5.16 -11.73
N SER A 71 14.20 4.35 -12.49
CA SER A 71 15.66 4.37 -12.69
C SER A 71 16.51 4.26 -11.40
N PRO A 72 16.32 3.26 -10.55
CA PRO A 72 15.37 2.15 -10.63
C PRO A 72 14.01 2.45 -9.97
N ASN A 73 13.02 1.58 -10.22
CA ASN A 73 11.73 1.69 -9.52
C ASN A 73 11.80 1.01 -8.14
N MET A 74 12.10 1.79 -7.12
CA MET A 74 12.23 1.30 -5.74
C MET A 74 10.91 0.77 -5.16
N ALA A 75 9.76 1.28 -5.61
CA ALA A 75 8.44 0.80 -5.18
C ALA A 75 8.11 -0.62 -5.69
N GLN A 76 8.93 -1.19 -6.59
CA GLN A 76 8.79 -2.55 -7.09
C GLN A 76 9.79 -3.55 -6.49
N VAL A 77 10.59 -3.15 -5.50
CA VAL A 77 11.38 -4.10 -4.72
C VAL A 77 10.42 -5.04 -3.99
N PRO A 78 10.56 -6.37 -4.20
CA PRO A 78 9.56 -7.31 -3.70
C PRO A 78 9.50 -7.32 -2.16
N ALA A 79 8.30 -7.58 -1.62
CA ALA A 79 8.10 -7.70 -0.18
C ALA A 79 8.82 -8.94 0.39
N VAL A 80 9.20 -8.91 1.66
CA VAL A 80 9.96 -10.00 2.32
C VAL A 80 9.25 -11.35 2.31
N ASN A 81 7.93 -11.37 2.27
CA ASN A 81 7.10 -12.57 2.31
C ASN A 81 6.85 -13.23 0.94
N VAL A 82 7.37 -12.65 -0.15
CA VAL A 82 7.29 -13.28 -1.48
C VAL A 82 8.61 -13.95 -1.84
N PRO A 83 8.63 -14.93 -2.78
CA PRO A 83 9.85 -15.62 -3.14
C PRO A 83 10.99 -14.68 -3.56
N PHE A 84 12.16 -14.84 -2.93
CA PHE A 84 13.35 -14.00 -3.08
C PHE A 84 13.16 -12.53 -2.68
N GLY A 85 12.08 -12.21 -1.96
CA GLY A 85 11.81 -10.83 -1.54
C GLY A 85 12.77 -10.38 -0.44
N ARG A 86 13.06 -11.28 0.51
CA ARG A 86 14.01 -11.01 1.59
C ARG A 86 15.40 -10.71 1.05
N GLU A 87 15.92 -11.55 0.18
CA GLU A 87 17.24 -11.39 -0.44
C GLU A 87 17.32 -10.10 -1.28
N CYS A 88 16.23 -9.75 -1.97
CA CYS A 88 16.15 -8.48 -2.70
C CYS A 88 16.21 -7.26 -1.78
N ARG A 89 15.60 -7.32 -0.59
CA ARG A 89 15.64 -6.22 0.40
C ARG A 89 16.92 -6.18 1.20
N GLU A 90 17.59 -7.31 1.41
CA GLU A 90 18.92 -7.38 2.00
C GLU A 90 20.00 -6.70 1.15
N CYS A 91 19.79 -6.53 -0.17
CA CYS A 91 20.68 -5.74 -1.03
C CYS A 91 20.71 -4.24 -0.66
N TRP A 92 19.73 -3.74 0.07
CA TRP A 92 19.60 -2.33 0.45
C TRP A 92 20.01 -2.16 1.91
N THR A 93 21.21 -1.64 2.11
CA THR A 93 21.87 -1.52 3.40
C THR A 93 22.31 -0.07 3.66
N VAL A 94 22.94 0.17 4.79
CA VAL A 94 23.46 1.45 5.26
C VAL A 94 24.97 1.44 5.41
N ASP A 95 25.58 2.61 5.56
CA ASP A 95 27.00 2.75 5.85
C ASP A 95 27.34 2.18 7.25
N GLU A 96 28.60 1.82 7.48
CA GLU A 96 29.10 1.38 8.79
C GLU A 96 28.83 2.44 9.85
N GLY A 97 28.40 2.02 11.04
CA GLY A 97 28.00 2.92 12.13
C GLY A 97 26.58 3.48 12.01
N ASN A 98 25.88 3.24 10.89
CA ASN A 98 24.49 3.64 10.69
C ASN A 98 23.52 2.46 10.85
N VAL A 99 22.25 2.81 11.02
CA VAL A 99 21.09 1.91 10.96
C VAL A 99 20.04 2.48 10.00
N LEU A 100 19.19 1.61 9.53
CA LEU A 100 17.99 1.95 8.80
C LEU A 100 16.81 1.99 9.78
N VAL A 101 16.06 3.06 9.78
CA VAL A 101 14.77 3.19 10.47
C VAL A 101 13.68 3.07 9.41
N GLY A 102 12.96 1.95 9.42
CA GLY A 102 11.76 1.77 8.60
C GLY A 102 10.54 2.17 9.41
N ALA A 103 9.79 3.15 8.95
CA ALA A 103 8.57 3.61 9.59
C ALA A 103 7.39 3.51 8.64
N ASP A 104 6.27 2.96 9.10
CA ASP A 104 5.07 2.65 8.33
C ASP A 104 3.81 3.17 9.02
N ALA A 105 2.83 3.64 8.22
CA ALA A 105 1.55 4.09 8.75
C ALA A 105 0.60 2.89 8.93
N SER A 106 0.21 2.63 10.18
CA SER A 106 -0.61 1.48 10.54
C SER A 106 -2.03 1.58 9.97
N GLY A 107 -2.38 0.65 9.06
CA GLY A 107 -3.72 0.52 8.51
C GLY A 107 -4.26 1.77 7.81
N LEU A 108 -3.41 2.50 7.10
CA LEU A 108 -3.72 3.81 6.53
C LEU A 108 -5.01 3.83 5.70
N GLU A 109 -5.20 2.89 4.78
CA GLU A 109 -6.41 2.84 3.94
C GLU A 109 -7.69 2.62 4.75
N LEU A 110 -7.66 1.78 5.79
CA LEU A 110 -8.84 1.53 6.65
C LEU A 110 -9.15 2.73 7.55
N ARG A 111 -8.12 3.46 8.01
CA ARG A 111 -8.30 4.70 8.76
C ARG A 111 -8.84 5.83 7.88
N MET A 112 -8.41 5.91 6.62
CA MET A 112 -9.02 6.83 5.64
C MET A 112 -10.47 6.47 5.36
N LEU A 113 -10.77 5.17 5.24
CA LEU A 113 -12.14 4.71 5.09
C LEU A 113 -13.00 5.10 6.28
N ALA A 114 -12.56 4.83 7.50
CA ALA A 114 -13.25 5.20 8.74
C ALA A 114 -13.52 6.71 8.79
N HIS A 115 -12.53 7.55 8.46
CA HIS A 115 -12.71 9.00 8.38
C HIS A 115 -13.83 9.40 7.39
N TYR A 116 -13.85 8.84 6.18
CA TYR A 116 -14.86 9.21 5.19
C TYR A 116 -16.24 8.60 5.43
N MET A 117 -16.30 7.46 6.11
CA MET A 117 -17.56 6.86 6.56
C MET A 117 -18.23 7.68 7.66
N ASP A 118 -17.43 8.32 8.53
CA ASP A 118 -17.87 9.07 9.70
C ASP A 118 -18.82 8.23 10.58
N ASP A 119 -18.34 7.02 10.92
CA ASP A 119 -19.07 6.00 11.66
C ASP A 119 -18.25 5.59 12.88
N ASP A 120 -18.80 5.84 14.08
CA ASP A 120 -18.10 5.63 15.34
C ASP A 120 -17.83 4.16 15.63
N GLU A 121 -18.74 3.25 15.27
CA GLU A 121 -18.58 1.81 15.49
C GLU A 121 -17.46 1.26 14.58
N TYR A 122 -17.48 1.61 13.31
CA TYR A 122 -16.41 1.20 12.38
C TYR A 122 -15.06 1.80 12.80
N THR A 123 -15.03 3.05 13.23
CA THR A 123 -13.84 3.72 13.75
C THR A 123 -13.28 3.00 14.98
N TYR A 124 -14.16 2.61 15.92
CA TYR A 124 -13.77 1.84 17.09
C TYR A 124 -13.12 0.49 16.71
N GLU A 125 -13.71 -0.25 15.75
CA GLU A 125 -13.15 -1.51 15.27
C GLU A 125 -11.79 -1.34 14.59
N VAL A 126 -11.57 -0.23 13.89
CA VAL A 126 -10.27 0.10 13.26
C VAL A 126 -9.20 0.42 14.31
N LEU A 127 -9.58 1.10 15.41
CA LEU A 127 -8.63 1.62 16.41
C LEU A 127 -8.33 0.63 17.54
N SER A 128 -9.34 -0.08 18.01
CA SER A 128 -9.28 -0.84 19.27
C SER A 128 -9.82 -2.25 19.16
N GLY A 129 -10.58 -2.55 18.10
CA GLY A 129 -11.16 -3.85 17.83
C GLY A 129 -10.31 -4.72 16.88
N ASP A 130 -10.98 -5.67 16.24
CA ASP A 130 -10.44 -6.43 15.12
C ASP A 130 -11.26 -6.17 13.86
N ILE A 131 -10.86 -5.13 13.12
CA ILE A 131 -11.56 -4.70 11.90
C ILE A 131 -11.68 -5.84 10.87
N HIS A 132 -10.74 -6.77 10.81
CA HIS A 132 -10.84 -7.90 9.90
C HIS A 132 -11.90 -8.89 10.32
N THR A 133 -12.07 -9.14 11.62
CA THR A 133 -13.18 -9.93 12.16
C THR A 133 -14.52 -9.19 12.02
N ALA A 134 -14.57 -7.87 12.21
CA ALA A 134 -15.77 -7.09 11.93
C ALA A 134 -16.18 -7.17 10.46
N ASN A 135 -15.24 -6.98 9.54
CA ASN A 135 -15.48 -7.13 8.10
C ASN A 135 -15.83 -8.58 7.70
N GLN A 136 -15.27 -9.60 8.38
CA GLN A 136 -15.63 -11.00 8.17
C GLN A 136 -17.12 -11.24 8.46
N LYS A 137 -17.59 -10.76 9.60
CA LYS A 137 -19.01 -10.87 9.99
C LYS A 137 -19.91 -10.10 9.04
N ALA A 138 -19.53 -8.86 8.71
CA ALA A 138 -20.32 -7.99 7.84
C ALA A 138 -20.48 -8.56 6.41
N ALA A 139 -19.48 -9.26 5.90
CA ALA A 139 -19.52 -9.88 4.57
C ALA A 139 -19.92 -11.37 4.58
N GLY A 140 -20.31 -11.95 5.71
CA GLY A 140 -20.66 -13.37 5.82
C GLY A 140 -19.52 -14.34 5.48
N LEU A 141 -18.25 -13.92 5.64
CA LEU A 141 -17.08 -14.71 5.25
C LEU A 141 -16.70 -15.75 6.31
N THR A 142 -16.13 -16.88 5.87
CA THR A 142 -15.81 -18.00 6.75
C THR A 142 -14.54 -17.82 7.57
N THR A 143 -13.55 -17.07 7.04
CA THR A 143 -12.27 -16.85 7.72
C THR A 143 -11.86 -15.37 7.73
N ARG A 144 -11.10 -15.01 8.76
CA ARG A 144 -10.51 -13.68 8.93
C ARG A 144 -9.53 -13.32 7.78
N ASP A 145 -8.79 -14.30 7.28
CA ASP A 145 -7.85 -14.10 6.16
C ASP A 145 -8.58 -13.82 4.84
N GLN A 146 -9.70 -14.49 4.60
CA GLN A 146 -10.58 -14.16 3.49
C GLN A 146 -11.10 -12.73 3.62
N ALA A 147 -11.51 -12.31 4.82
CA ALA A 147 -12.00 -10.96 5.07
C ALA A 147 -10.90 -9.90 4.82
N LYS A 148 -9.68 -10.16 5.27
CA LYS A 148 -8.54 -9.30 4.98
C LYS A 148 -8.32 -9.14 3.48
N THR A 149 -8.31 -10.25 2.74
CA THR A 149 -8.15 -10.22 1.28
C THR A 149 -9.33 -9.55 0.58
N PHE A 150 -10.56 -9.85 1.05
CA PHE A 150 -11.80 -9.27 0.53
C PHE A 150 -11.82 -7.76 0.68
N ILE A 151 -11.59 -7.22 1.89
CA ILE A 151 -11.71 -5.78 2.12
C ILE A 151 -10.74 -4.99 1.25
N TYR A 152 -9.47 -5.39 1.17
CA TYR A 152 -8.52 -4.70 0.29
C TYR A 152 -8.89 -4.83 -1.18
N ALA A 153 -9.29 -6.01 -1.64
CA ALA A 153 -9.76 -6.17 -3.02
C ALA A 153 -10.96 -5.27 -3.31
N PHE A 154 -11.94 -5.21 -2.39
CA PHE A 154 -13.10 -4.34 -2.50
C PHE A 154 -12.72 -2.86 -2.56
N LEU A 155 -11.86 -2.39 -1.66
CA LEU A 155 -11.37 -1.01 -1.63
C LEU A 155 -10.61 -0.64 -2.90
N TYR A 156 -9.87 -1.58 -3.48
CA TYR A 156 -9.17 -1.40 -4.77
C TYR A 156 -10.07 -1.53 -6.00
N GLY A 157 -11.40 -1.68 -5.80
CA GLY A 157 -12.37 -1.68 -6.87
C GLY A 157 -12.48 -3.02 -7.61
N ALA A 158 -12.17 -4.14 -6.94
CA ALA A 158 -12.40 -5.45 -7.50
C ALA A 158 -13.90 -5.68 -7.73
N GLY A 159 -14.24 -6.08 -8.95
CA GLY A 159 -15.61 -6.45 -9.29
C GLY A 159 -16.00 -7.85 -8.78
N PRO A 160 -17.31 -8.22 -8.91
CA PRO A 160 -17.85 -9.48 -8.38
C PRO A 160 -17.09 -10.73 -8.78
N THR A 161 -16.62 -10.82 -10.02
CA THR A 161 -15.83 -11.97 -10.50
C THR A 161 -14.57 -12.17 -9.68
N LYS A 162 -13.82 -11.09 -9.40
CA LYS A 162 -12.59 -11.14 -8.61
C LYS A 162 -12.88 -11.45 -7.14
N ILE A 163 -13.92 -10.86 -6.59
CA ILE A 163 -14.35 -11.10 -5.20
C ILE A 163 -14.78 -12.58 -5.04
N GLY A 164 -15.59 -13.12 -5.95
CA GLY A 164 -15.96 -14.54 -5.93
C GLY A 164 -14.74 -15.47 -5.97
N GLN A 165 -13.74 -15.18 -6.81
CA GLN A 165 -12.50 -15.96 -6.88
C GLN A 165 -11.71 -16.01 -5.57
N ILE A 166 -11.74 -14.94 -4.75
CA ILE A 166 -11.05 -14.88 -3.44
C ILE A 166 -11.57 -15.94 -2.48
N VAL A 167 -12.87 -16.25 -2.56
CA VAL A 167 -13.53 -17.25 -1.72
C VAL A 167 -13.70 -18.60 -2.42
N GLY A 168 -13.10 -18.79 -3.59
CA GLY A 168 -13.21 -20.02 -4.38
C GLY A 168 -14.57 -20.23 -5.06
N GLY A 169 -15.33 -19.14 -5.25
CA GLY A 169 -16.68 -19.15 -5.78
C GLY A 169 -16.84 -18.45 -7.14
N SER A 170 -18.10 -18.23 -7.52
CA SER A 170 -18.51 -17.67 -8.81
C SER A 170 -18.66 -16.14 -8.77
N HIS A 171 -18.94 -15.55 -9.95
CA HIS A 171 -19.36 -14.15 -10.07
C HIS A 171 -20.61 -13.86 -9.23
N GLN A 172 -21.59 -14.78 -9.21
CA GLN A 172 -22.80 -14.62 -8.44
C GLN A 172 -22.52 -14.53 -6.95
N LEU A 173 -21.70 -15.45 -6.40
CA LEU A 173 -21.29 -15.41 -5.00
C LEU A 173 -20.56 -14.09 -4.68
N GLY A 174 -19.70 -13.62 -5.59
CA GLY A 174 -19.02 -12.33 -5.39
C GLY A 174 -20.00 -11.14 -5.38
N THR A 175 -21.09 -11.19 -6.13
CA THR A 175 -22.15 -10.18 -6.07
C THR A 175 -22.87 -10.23 -4.73
N GLU A 176 -23.28 -11.41 -4.29
CA GLU A 176 -23.96 -11.63 -3.01
C GLU A 176 -23.12 -11.13 -1.83
N LEU A 177 -21.83 -11.47 -1.81
CA LEU A 177 -20.90 -10.99 -0.75
C LEU A 177 -20.75 -9.45 -0.70
N ILE A 178 -20.68 -8.80 -1.87
CA ILE A 178 -20.62 -7.34 -1.94
C ILE A 178 -21.92 -6.72 -1.44
N GLU A 179 -23.06 -7.26 -1.80
CA GLU A 179 -24.38 -6.78 -1.41
C GLU A 179 -24.58 -6.95 0.09
N GLU A 180 -24.30 -8.14 0.65
CA GLU A 180 -24.37 -8.45 2.07
C GLU A 180 -23.45 -7.52 2.87
N PHE A 181 -22.20 -7.35 2.45
CA PHE A 181 -21.25 -6.44 3.08
C PHE A 181 -21.76 -4.99 3.13
N LEU A 182 -22.32 -4.49 2.02
CA LEU A 182 -22.88 -3.14 1.96
C LEU A 182 -24.20 -3.00 2.74
N GLU A 183 -24.96 -4.07 2.93
CA GLU A 183 -26.15 -4.08 3.79
C GLU A 183 -25.78 -3.97 5.25
N ASN A 184 -24.77 -4.72 5.65
CA ASN A 184 -24.27 -4.73 7.02
C ASN A 184 -23.33 -3.54 7.36
N THR A 185 -22.97 -2.71 6.35
CA THR A 185 -22.17 -1.48 6.52
C THR A 185 -22.86 -0.28 5.86
N PRO A 186 -23.97 0.23 6.44
CA PRO A 186 -24.79 1.31 5.82
C PRO A 186 -24.02 2.61 5.57
N ALA A 187 -23.08 2.96 6.44
CA ALA A 187 -22.23 4.13 6.28
C ALA A 187 -21.33 4.02 5.04
N LEU A 188 -20.76 2.83 4.78
CA LEU A 188 -19.97 2.55 3.57
C LEU A 188 -20.86 2.60 2.32
N ARG A 189 -22.08 2.06 2.36
CA ARG A 189 -23.04 2.15 1.27
C ARG A 189 -23.34 3.61 0.90
N LYS A 190 -23.63 4.46 1.90
CA LYS A 190 -23.87 5.90 1.71
C LYS A 190 -22.63 6.61 1.13
N LEU A 191 -21.46 6.32 1.67
CA LEU A 191 -20.19 6.87 1.16
C LEU A 191 -20.01 6.52 -0.31
N ARG A 192 -20.17 5.25 -0.67
CA ARG A 192 -20.01 4.77 -2.04
C ARG A 192 -20.98 5.45 -3.00
N GLN A 193 -22.26 5.55 -2.66
CA GLN A 193 -23.27 6.25 -3.46
C GLN A 193 -22.92 7.71 -3.69
N ARG A 194 -22.48 8.42 -2.63
CA ARG A 194 -22.04 9.83 -2.71
C ARG A 194 -20.84 10.01 -3.62
N ILE A 195 -19.85 9.10 -3.54
CA ILE A 195 -18.64 9.15 -4.35
C ILE A 195 -18.96 8.83 -5.81
N GLU A 196 -19.79 7.80 -6.08
CA GLU A 196 -20.17 7.41 -7.42
C GLU A 196 -20.97 8.50 -8.14
N ALA A 197 -21.86 9.21 -7.44
CA ALA A 197 -22.57 10.37 -7.97
C ALA A 197 -21.60 11.53 -8.34
N LYS A 198 -20.63 11.84 -7.48
CA LYS A 198 -19.61 12.84 -7.81
C LYS A 198 -18.69 12.40 -8.94
N ALA A 199 -18.38 11.11 -9.05
CA ALA A 199 -17.53 10.57 -10.10
C ALA A 199 -18.10 10.73 -11.52
N GLU A 200 -19.38 11.07 -11.70
CA GLU A 200 -19.97 11.43 -12.99
C GLU A 200 -19.31 12.68 -13.59
N THR A 201 -18.85 13.62 -12.77
CA THR A 201 -18.06 14.76 -13.18
C THR A 201 -16.60 14.44 -13.48
N LYS A 202 -16.16 13.19 -13.30
CA LYS A 202 -14.78 12.71 -13.37
C LYS A 202 -13.83 13.36 -12.36
N LEU A 203 -14.35 14.05 -11.34
CA LEU A 203 -13.58 14.72 -10.31
C LEU A 203 -14.13 14.37 -8.91
N LEU A 204 -13.21 14.16 -7.97
CA LEU A 204 -13.49 14.06 -6.55
C LEU A 204 -12.71 15.13 -5.78
N ASP A 205 -13.23 15.54 -4.64
CA ASP A 205 -12.51 16.42 -3.72
C ASP A 205 -11.59 15.55 -2.84
N GLY A 206 -10.28 15.81 -2.92
CA GLY A 206 -9.29 15.22 -2.03
C GLY A 206 -9.37 15.80 -0.62
N LEU A 207 -8.65 15.19 0.31
CA LEU A 207 -8.65 15.56 1.73
C LEU A 207 -8.27 17.04 1.99
N ASP A 208 -7.39 17.59 1.19
CA ASP A 208 -6.92 18.99 1.24
C ASP A 208 -7.64 19.92 0.22
N GLY A 209 -8.78 19.49 -0.32
CA GLY A 209 -9.57 20.23 -1.29
C GLY A 209 -9.08 20.17 -2.75
N ARG A 210 -7.96 19.47 -3.02
CA ARG A 210 -7.50 19.26 -4.41
C ARG A 210 -8.49 18.44 -5.21
N LYS A 211 -8.52 18.62 -6.52
CA LYS A 211 -9.35 17.82 -7.41
C LYS A 211 -8.59 16.54 -7.83
N LEU A 212 -9.19 15.40 -7.56
CA LEU A 212 -8.68 14.08 -7.97
C LEU A 212 -9.43 13.64 -9.22
N THR A 213 -8.70 13.31 -10.28
CA THR A 213 -9.29 12.78 -11.51
C THR A 213 -9.69 11.32 -11.34
N VAL A 214 -10.95 10.99 -11.63
CA VAL A 214 -11.48 9.62 -11.56
C VAL A 214 -11.52 9.00 -12.96
N ARG A 215 -10.90 7.85 -13.12
CA ARG A 215 -10.86 7.13 -14.40
C ARG A 215 -12.13 6.35 -14.69
N SER A 216 -12.75 5.79 -13.65
CA SER A 216 -14.00 5.02 -13.73
C SER A 216 -14.76 5.06 -12.40
N LYS A 217 -16.08 4.83 -12.43
CA LYS A 217 -16.88 4.73 -11.20
C LYS A 217 -16.33 3.67 -10.24
N HIS A 218 -15.92 2.50 -10.75
CA HIS A 218 -15.36 1.43 -9.92
C HIS A 218 -14.06 1.79 -9.20
N SER A 219 -13.28 2.73 -9.75
CA SER A 219 -12.03 3.19 -9.14
C SER A 219 -12.21 4.39 -8.22
N SER A 220 -13.41 4.92 -8.07
CA SER A 220 -13.65 6.19 -7.35
C SER A 220 -13.31 6.10 -5.87
N LEU A 221 -13.77 5.06 -5.17
CA LEU A 221 -13.45 4.84 -3.75
C LEU A 221 -11.95 4.67 -3.55
N ASN A 222 -11.31 3.82 -4.36
CA ASN A 222 -9.85 3.65 -4.31
C ASN A 222 -9.10 4.97 -4.56
N THR A 223 -9.54 5.76 -5.55
CA THR A 223 -8.94 7.06 -5.86
C THR A 223 -9.03 8.02 -4.67
N LEU A 224 -10.17 8.04 -3.99
CA LEU A 224 -10.38 8.87 -2.80
C LEU A 224 -9.45 8.45 -1.65
N LEU A 225 -9.46 7.16 -1.29
CA LEU A 225 -8.70 6.63 -0.14
C LEU A 225 -7.19 6.73 -0.38
N GLN A 226 -6.71 6.32 -1.55
CA GLN A 226 -5.29 6.47 -1.89
C GLN A 226 -4.85 7.93 -1.98
N GLY A 227 -5.74 8.82 -2.47
CA GLY A 227 -5.48 10.26 -2.50
C GLY A 227 -5.32 10.83 -1.11
N ALA A 228 -6.21 10.47 -0.19
CA ALA A 228 -6.13 10.88 1.21
C ALA A 228 -4.86 10.37 1.88
N GLY A 229 -4.54 9.07 1.73
CA GLY A 229 -3.30 8.50 2.25
C GLY A 229 -2.05 9.19 1.71
N ALA A 230 -2.02 9.53 0.42
CA ALA A 230 -0.89 10.25 -0.17
C ALA A 230 -0.73 11.67 0.40
N ILE A 231 -1.84 12.37 0.67
CA ILE A 231 -1.83 13.71 1.30
C ILE A 231 -1.30 13.60 2.73
N VAL A 232 -1.84 12.66 3.51
CA VAL A 232 -1.41 12.39 4.89
C VAL A 232 0.08 12.11 4.97
N MET A 233 0.60 11.18 4.17
CA MET A 233 2.02 10.80 4.21
C MET A 233 2.95 11.92 3.77
N LYS A 234 2.52 12.81 2.88
CA LYS A 234 3.29 14.01 2.52
C LYS A 234 3.31 15.06 3.61
N GLU A 235 2.16 15.30 4.27
CA GLU A 235 2.10 16.18 5.43
C GLU A 235 2.96 15.63 6.56
N ALA A 236 2.85 14.34 6.86
CA ALA A 236 3.66 13.67 7.86
C ALA A 236 5.16 13.74 7.54
N LEU A 237 5.56 13.61 6.27
CA LEU A 237 6.97 13.76 5.87
C LEU A 237 7.51 15.16 6.14
N VAL A 238 6.71 16.21 5.88
CA VAL A 238 7.10 17.59 6.16
C VAL A 238 7.20 17.85 7.67
N ILE A 239 6.26 17.30 8.45
CA ILE A 239 6.30 17.39 9.91
C ILE A 239 7.54 16.67 10.46
N LEU A 240 7.83 15.47 9.95
CA LEU A 240 9.01 14.69 10.34
C LEU A 240 10.29 15.45 10.03
N ASP A 241 10.46 15.95 8.81
CA ASP A 241 11.65 16.69 8.40
C ASP A 241 11.90 17.89 9.32
N ARG A 242 10.87 18.69 9.61
CA ARG A 242 10.95 19.83 10.54
C ARG A 242 11.30 19.40 11.96
N ALA A 243 10.72 18.30 12.45
CA ALA A 243 11.01 17.78 13.78
C ALA A 243 12.47 17.32 13.89
N LEU A 244 12.98 16.58 12.91
CA LEU A 244 14.36 16.11 12.89
C LEU A 244 15.36 17.27 12.85
N GLN A 245 15.08 18.31 12.05
CA GLN A 245 15.88 19.53 12.01
C GLN A 245 15.87 20.29 13.34
N THR A 246 14.70 20.45 13.96
CA THR A 246 14.52 21.14 15.25
C THR A 246 15.29 20.45 16.36
N HIS A 247 15.23 19.11 16.38
CA HIS A 247 15.97 18.30 17.36
C HIS A 247 17.43 18.07 16.98
N LYS A 248 17.89 18.60 15.85
CA LYS A 248 19.25 18.44 15.32
C LYS A 248 19.69 16.96 15.21
N LEU A 249 18.73 16.09 14.88
CA LEU A 249 19.01 14.67 14.64
C LEU A 249 19.59 14.51 13.23
N PRO A 250 20.68 13.79 13.04
CA PRO A 250 21.21 13.51 11.71
C PRO A 250 20.35 12.42 11.01
N TYR A 251 20.00 12.64 9.75
CA TYR A 251 19.17 11.71 8.97
C TYR A 251 19.43 11.85 7.48
N LYS A 252 19.12 10.77 6.72
CA LYS A 252 19.00 10.76 5.27
C LYS A 252 17.74 9.99 4.90
N PHE A 253 16.77 10.62 4.26
CA PHE A 253 15.67 9.88 3.65
C PHE A 253 16.19 9.09 2.44
N VAL A 254 16.17 7.76 2.52
CA VAL A 254 16.73 6.89 1.47
C VAL A 254 15.64 6.20 0.65
N ALA A 255 14.43 5.99 1.19
CA ALA A 255 13.27 5.58 0.42
C ALA A 255 11.98 6.17 1.00
N ASN A 256 11.01 6.44 0.11
CA ASN A 256 9.64 6.82 0.47
C ASN A 256 8.72 6.02 -0.47
N VAL A 257 8.15 4.94 0.04
CA VAL A 257 7.36 3.99 -0.74
C VAL A 257 5.96 3.92 -0.16
N HIS A 258 5.02 4.62 -0.80
CA HIS A 258 3.60 4.69 -0.43
C HIS A 258 3.38 5.26 0.98
N ASP A 259 3.22 4.41 1.96
CA ASP A 259 2.95 4.65 3.38
C ASP A 259 4.15 4.37 4.30
N GLU A 260 5.31 4.08 3.69
CA GLU A 260 6.55 3.69 4.35
C GLU A 260 7.69 4.67 4.05
N TRP A 261 8.50 4.95 5.07
CA TRP A 261 9.80 5.63 4.94
C TRP A 261 10.92 4.73 5.38
N GLN A 262 12.04 4.79 4.65
CA GLN A 262 13.31 4.24 5.06
C GLN A 262 14.29 5.40 5.28
N ILE A 263 14.86 5.49 6.48
CA ILE A 263 15.67 6.61 6.92
C ILE A 263 17.00 6.07 7.45
N GLU A 264 18.11 6.45 6.82
CA GLU A 264 19.45 6.12 7.30
C GLU A 264 19.88 7.13 8.35
N VAL A 265 20.30 6.64 9.50
CA VAL A 265 20.73 7.45 10.66
C VAL A 265 21.90 6.77 11.40
N PRO A 266 22.75 7.51 12.13
CA PRO A 266 23.68 6.90 13.08
C PRO A 266 22.96 6.02 14.11
N GLU A 267 23.57 4.92 14.52
CA GLU A 267 22.98 3.93 15.43
C GLU A 267 22.34 4.55 16.68
N TRP A 268 23.01 5.52 17.29
CA TRP A 268 22.53 6.21 18.50
C TRP A 268 21.25 7.04 18.29
N ALA A 269 20.94 7.42 17.06
CA ALA A 269 19.77 8.25 16.73
C ALA A 269 18.53 7.40 16.30
N GLY A 270 18.69 6.09 16.09
CA GLY A 270 17.67 5.23 15.51
C GLY A 270 16.33 5.31 16.22
N GLU A 271 16.30 5.09 17.54
CA GLU A 271 15.05 5.14 18.31
C GLU A 271 14.41 6.53 18.30
N ALA A 272 15.21 7.60 18.49
CA ALA A 272 14.70 8.96 18.50
C ALA A 272 14.04 9.31 17.16
N VAL A 273 14.66 8.94 16.04
CA VAL A 273 14.08 9.16 14.68
C VAL A 273 12.84 8.31 14.48
N GLY A 274 12.81 7.06 14.93
CA GLY A 274 11.64 6.20 14.86
C GLY A 274 10.44 6.78 15.60
N TYR A 275 10.62 7.26 16.83
CA TYR A 275 9.56 7.94 17.60
C TYR A 275 9.09 9.23 16.92
N GLN A 276 10.00 10.03 16.34
CA GLN A 276 9.61 11.23 15.57
C GLN A 276 8.81 10.88 14.32
N ALA A 277 9.12 9.76 13.65
CA ALA A 277 8.36 9.31 12.48
C ALA A 277 6.92 8.93 12.85
N VAL A 278 6.73 8.16 13.91
CA VAL A 278 5.39 7.81 14.42
C VAL A 278 4.63 9.06 14.89
N TYR A 279 5.30 9.95 15.62
CA TYR A 279 4.70 11.24 16.03
C TYR A 279 4.24 12.05 14.82
N ALA A 280 5.05 12.15 13.77
CA ALA A 280 4.71 12.90 12.56
C ALA A 280 3.47 12.34 11.84
N ILE A 281 3.30 11.00 11.78
CA ILE A 281 2.12 10.35 11.24
C ILE A 281 0.87 10.73 12.05
N ARG A 282 0.95 10.64 13.38
CA ARG A 282 -0.15 11.01 14.28
C ARG A 282 -0.53 12.49 14.16
N GLU A 283 0.47 13.37 14.10
CA GLU A 283 0.27 14.81 14.03
C GLU A 283 -0.32 15.25 12.68
N ALA A 284 0.09 14.60 11.57
CA ALA A 284 -0.51 14.85 10.24
C ALA A 284 -2.02 14.58 10.24
N GLY A 285 -2.47 13.53 10.92
CA GLY A 285 -3.90 13.25 11.07
C GLY A 285 -4.65 14.38 11.78
N LYS A 286 -4.08 14.93 12.84
CA LYS A 286 -4.67 16.07 13.58
C LYS A 286 -4.66 17.34 12.73
N THR A 287 -3.54 17.66 12.10
CA THR A 287 -3.39 18.83 11.22
C THR A 287 -4.41 18.84 10.08
N LEU A 288 -4.70 17.65 9.52
CA LEU A 288 -5.66 17.48 8.44
C LEU A 288 -7.11 17.30 8.92
N GLY A 289 -7.36 17.35 10.24
CA GLY A 289 -8.70 17.26 10.83
C GLY A 289 -9.36 15.90 10.65
N LEU A 290 -8.57 14.81 10.70
CA LEU A 290 -9.15 13.47 10.61
C LEU A 290 -9.92 13.11 11.88
N ASN A 291 -11.12 12.58 11.75
CA ASN A 291 -11.93 12.04 12.85
C ASN A 291 -11.49 10.62 13.26
N CYS A 292 -10.73 9.92 12.42
CA CYS A 292 -10.06 8.66 12.77
C CYS A 292 -8.57 8.93 13.06
N PRO A 293 -8.11 8.80 14.32
CA PRO A 293 -6.69 9.00 14.67
C PRO A 293 -5.76 8.10 13.86
N LEU A 294 -4.64 8.67 13.43
CA LEU A 294 -3.58 7.92 12.77
C LEU A 294 -2.60 7.34 13.78
N ASP A 295 -1.92 6.29 13.36
CA ASP A 295 -0.82 5.67 14.08
C ASP A 295 0.21 5.12 13.11
N GLY A 296 1.38 4.77 13.64
CA GLY A 296 2.46 4.15 12.88
C GLY A 296 3.30 3.25 13.77
N GLU A 297 4.13 2.48 13.14
CA GLU A 297 5.14 1.65 13.78
C GLU A 297 6.49 1.85 13.11
N PHE A 298 7.57 1.52 13.81
CA PHE A 298 8.89 1.53 13.21
C PHE A 298 9.71 0.32 13.67
N LYS A 299 10.65 -0.05 12.82
CA LYS A 299 11.69 -1.06 13.11
C LYS A 299 13.04 -0.51 12.74
N ILE A 300 14.08 -1.02 13.42
CA ILE A 300 15.46 -0.62 13.20
C ILE A 300 16.26 -1.84 12.76
N GLY A 301 17.07 -1.70 11.73
CA GLY A 301 17.91 -2.78 11.23
C GLY A 301 19.08 -2.26 10.39
N LYS A 302 19.86 -3.18 9.84
CA LYS A 302 20.97 -2.83 8.93
C LYS A 302 20.55 -2.86 7.46
N THR A 303 19.47 -3.55 7.16
CA THR A 303 18.96 -3.71 5.79
C THR A 303 17.46 -3.37 5.72
N TRP A 304 16.96 -3.13 4.51
CA TRP A 304 15.53 -2.94 4.30
C TRP A 304 14.71 -4.21 4.64
N ALA A 305 15.33 -5.40 4.61
CA ALA A 305 14.69 -6.63 5.05
C ALA A 305 14.44 -6.69 6.56
N ASP A 306 15.31 -6.06 7.36
CA ASP A 306 15.21 -6.06 8.83
C ASP A 306 14.13 -5.11 9.34
N THR A 307 13.74 -4.13 8.54
CA THR A 307 12.75 -3.10 8.88
C THR A 307 11.32 -3.47 8.46
N HIS A 308 11.10 -4.74 8.05
CA HIS A 308 9.78 -5.28 7.64
C HIS A 308 9.32 -6.50 8.41
#